data_b9b826e6b373e3d13137d256e44e4f63
#
_entry.id   b9b826e6b373e3d13137d256e44e4f63
#
_cell.length_a   1.000
_cell.length_b   1.000
_cell.length_c   1.000
_cell.angle_alpha   90.00
_cell.angle_beta   90.00
_cell.angle_gamma   90.00
#
_symmetry.space_group_name_H-M   'P 1'
#
loop_
_entity.id
_entity.type
_entity.pdbx_description
1 polymer ?
#
loop_
_entity_poly.entity_id
_entity_poly.type
_entity_poly.pdbx_seq_one_letter_code
_entity_poly.pdbx_strand_id
1 'polypeptide(L)'
;MNPSYVAVLPHLIITGTMLLVILLDAYFKEKRGLVWVTLAGVLVALFSVGWSATDRQIQAAIAAGSPREYWANMIVADGFTYFMNGVLLAIAALVILLSADYVAKFLRGAYMEFYEIVLAVTLGMMFMVSSRDLITIYVGLELSSISSYILAGILRKDPKSNEAGLKYFLTGSVASAVLLFGLSLLFGATGTTRLPDIAAALAGGSPVVAAAGSALTPLLVTGMVFLMGGFAFKVAAVPMHLWAPDVYEGSPSPVTAFFSVGPKAAAMAAILRVFVDGLGVVPYVERWTVIWAVISAASMTLGNLVALQQNNIKRMMAYSSIAQAGYILVGV
;
A
#
# COMPACT_ATOMS: atom_id res chain seq x y z
N MET A 1 11.91 -5.44 26.45
CA MET A 1 11.41 -4.19 25.81
C MET A 1 9.92 -4.09 26.02
N ASN A 2 9.33 -2.90 26.12
CA ASN A 2 7.86 -2.77 26.15
C ASN A 2 7.30 -3.28 24.81
N PRO A 3 6.30 -4.19 24.78
CA PRO A 3 5.77 -4.78 23.55
C PRO A 3 5.27 -3.76 22.52
N SER A 4 4.81 -2.58 22.96
CA SER A 4 4.40 -1.50 22.08
C SER A 4 5.54 -0.94 21.23
N TYR A 5 6.76 -0.88 21.75
CA TYR A 5 7.93 -0.48 20.96
C TYR A 5 8.43 -1.60 20.05
N VAL A 6 8.31 -2.86 20.48
CA VAL A 6 8.67 -4.01 19.67
C VAL A 6 7.80 -4.08 18.40
N ALA A 7 6.49 -3.83 18.54
CA ALA A 7 5.55 -3.85 17.41
C ALA A 7 5.85 -2.79 16.34
N VAL A 8 6.39 -1.63 16.73
CA VAL A 8 6.67 -0.49 15.84
C VAL A 8 8.16 -0.42 15.45
N LEU A 9 9.00 -1.27 16.03
CA LEU A 9 10.44 -1.24 15.81
C LEU A 9 10.86 -1.20 14.33
N PRO A 10 10.30 -2.01 13.42
CA PRO A 10 10.66 -1.93 12.00
C PRO A 10 10.36 -0.56 11.37
N HIS A 11 9.25 0.07 11.72
CA HIS A 11 8.87 1.40 11.23
C HIS A 11 9.83 2.48 11.74
N LEU A 12 10.22 2.39 13.03
CA LEU A 12 11.20 3.31 13.63
C LEU A 12 12.58 3.17 13.00
N ILE A 13 13.01 1.95 12.65
CA ILE A 13 14.28 1.72 11.97
C ILE A 13 14.27 2.36 10.58
N ILE A 14 13.20 2.18 9.79
CA ILE A 14 13.08 2.83 8.47
C ILE A 14 13.09 4.35 8.63
N THR A 15 12.31 4.91 9.55
CA THR A 15 12.30 6.36 9.82
C THR A 15 13.69 6.86 10.25
N GLY A 16 14.38 6.12 11.15
CA GLY A 16 15.73 6.45 11.56
C GLY A 16 16.72 6.36 10.40
N THR A 17 16.56 5.39 9.50
CA THR A 17 17.39 5.26 8.28
C THR A 17 17.19 6.46 7.36
N MET A 18 15.96 6.93 7.16
CA MET A 18 15.67 8.15 6.40
C MET A 18 16.42 9.35 6.99
N LEU A 19 16.28 9.60 8.28
CA LEU A 19 17.00 10.69 8.95
C LEU A 19 18.52 10.55 8.81
N LEU A 20 19.04 9.34 8.94
CA LEU A 20 20.47 9.06 8.80
C LEU A 20 20.96 9.33 7.37
N VAL A 21 20.23 8.92 6.34
CA VAL A 21 20.56 9.16 4.92
C VAL A 21 20.59 10.66 4.62
N ILE A 22 19.61 11.44 5.09
CA ILE A 22 19.58 12.91 4.96
C ILE A 22 20.83 13.53 5.61
N LEU A 23 21.14 13.13 6.85
CA LEU A 23 22.30 13.65 7.57
C LEU A 23 23.62 13.30 6.87
N LEU A 24 23.78 12.07 6.43
CA LEU A 24 25.00 11.61 5.75
C LEU A 24 25.16 12.23 4.37
N ASP A 25 24.08 12.58 3.68
CA ASP A 25 24.15 13.28 2.40
C ASP A 25 24.88 14.62 2.51
N ALA A 26 24.73 15.32 3.63
CA ALA A 26 25.43 16.58 3.89
C ALA A 26 26.95 16.40 4.06
N TYR A 27 27.40 15.23 4.52
CA TYR A 27 28.81 14.97 4.82
C TYR A 27 29.56 14.20 3.72
N PHE A 28 28.86 13.33 2.99
CA PHE A 28 29.51 12.50 1.98
C PHE A 28 29.76 13.28 0.69
N LYS A 29 31.03 13.38 0.30
CA LYS A 29 31.43 13.91 -1.01
C LYS A 29 31.04 12.95 -2.13
N GLU A 30 31.21 11.64 -1.92
CA GLU A 30 30.80 10.59 -2.85
C GLU A 30 29.45 9.99 -2.42
N LYS A 31 28.40 10.37 -3.09
CA LYS A 31 27.02 9.98 -2.78
C LYS A 31 26.71 8.48 -3.01
N ARG A 32 27.60 7.75 -3.72
CA ARG A 32 27.43 6.31 -3.97
C ARG A 32 27.35 5.47 -2.68
N GLY A 33 27.94 5.94 -1.58
CA GLY A 33 27.86 5.27 -0.28
C GLY A 33 26.47 5.20 0.31
N LEU A 34 25.56 6.12 -0.06
CA LEU A 34 24.21 6.21 0.49
C LEU A 34 23.37 4.98 0.17
N VAL A 35 23.60 4.32 -0.98
CA VAL A 35 22.90 3.06 -1.31
C VAL A 35 23.13 1.98 -0.26
N TRP A 36 24.37 1.86 0.23
CA TRP A 36 24.73 0.83 1.22
C TRP A 36 24.17 1.15 2.60
N VAL A 37 24.11 2.42 2.98
CA VAL A 37 23.48 2.87 4.23
C VAL A 37 21.98 2.57 4.18
N THR A 38 21.31 2.92 3.08
CA THR A 38 19.88 2.66 2.88
C THR A 38 19.59 1.16 2.91
N LEU A 39 20.39 0.37 2.20
CA LEU A 39 20.25 -1.08 2.17
C LEU A 39 20.45 -1.69 3.57
N ALA A 40 21.51 -1.27 4.29
CA ALA A 40 21.76 -1.73 5.66
C ALA A 40 20.58 -1.42 6.58
N GLY A 41 20.01 -0.21 6.52
CA GLY A 41 18.83 0.16 7.30
C GLY A 41 17.61 -0.72 7.00
N VAL A 42 17.35 -1.00 5.71
CA VAL A 42 16.25 -1.88 5.31
C VAL A 42 16.49 -3.32 5.78
N LEU A 43 17.71 -3.84 5.69
CA LEU A 43 18.07 -5.17 6.19
C LEU A 43 17.95 -5.28 7.72
N VAL A 44 18.35 -4.23 8.46
CA VAL A 44 18.14 -4.17 9.92
C VAL A 44 16.66 -4.13 10.26
N ALA A 45 15.84 -3.38 9.50
CA ALA A 45 14.39 -3.38 9.66
C ALA A 45 13.79 -4.77 9.36
N LEU A 46 14.24 -5.44 8.30
CA LEU A 46 13.80 -6.79 7.95
C LEU A 46 14.16 -7.79 9.06
N PHE A 47 15.36 -7.74 9.60
CA PHE A 47 15.76 -8.55 10.74
C PHE A 47 14.89 -8.27 11.97
N SER A 48 14.58 -7.00 12.23
CA SER A 48 13.73 -6.60 13.36
C SER A 48 12.29 -7.13 13.24
N VAL A 49 11.76 -7.29 12.01
CA VAL A 49 10.46 -7.95 11.77
C VAL A 49 10.50 -9.41 12.27
N GLY A 50 11.54 -10.16 11.90
CA GLY A 50 11.74 -11.53 12.38
C GLY A 50 11.84 -11.59 13.90
N TRP A 51 12.63 -10.70 14.50
CA TRP A 51 12.75 -10.63 15.95
C TRP A 51 11.43 -10.28 16.63
N SER A 52 10.73 -9.24 16.17
CA SER A 52 9.44 -8.84 16.73
C SER A 52 8.41 -9.97 16.66
N ALA A 53 8.44 -10.74 15.58
CA ALA A 53 7.59 -11.92 15.43
C ALA A 53 7.91 -13.04 16.44
N THR A 54 9.10 -13.09 17.05
CA THR A 54 9.47 -14.08 18.08
C THR A 54 9.20 -13.62 19.52
N ASP A 55 8.72 -12.38 19.72
CA ASP A 55 8.40 -11.90 21.06
C ASP A 55 7.31 -12.76 21.71
N ARG A 56 7.60 -13.26 22.92
CA ARG A 56 6.72 -14.23 23.61
C ARG A 56 5.33 -13.67 23.91
N GLN A 57 5.20 -12.37 24.20
CA GLN A 57 3.92 -11.75 24.51
C GLN A 57 3.07 -11.56 23.24
N ILE A 58 3.72 -11.23 22.13
CA ILE A 58 3.09 -11.12 20.81
C ILE A 58 2.65 -12.50 20.34
N GLN A 59 3.52 -13.51 20.42
CA GLN A 59 3.20 -14.89 20.06
C GLN A 59 2.04 -15.46 20.89
N ALA A 60 2.02 -15.21 22.19
CA ALA A 60 0.93 -15.66 23.06
C ALA A 60 -0.41 -15.02 22.66
N ALA A 61 -0.42 -13.74 22.29
CA ALA A 61 -1.61 -13.05 21.83
C ALA A 61 -2.11 -13.56 20.46
N ILE A 62 -1.19 -13.83 19.52
CA ILE A 62 -1.52 -14.43 18.22
C ILE A 62 -2.11 -15.83 18.41
N ALA A 63 -1.48 -16.67 19.25
CA ALA A 63 -1.95 -18.02 19.54
C ALA A 63 -3.32 -18.04 20.24
N ALA A 64 -3.63 -17.02 21.05
CA ALA A 64 -4.93 -16.85 21.70
C ALA A 64 -6.02 -16.30 20.75
N GLY A 65 -5.71 -16.02 19.47
CA GLY A 65 -6.65 -15.42 18.51
C GLY A 65 -7.05 -13.96 18.82
N SER A 66 -6.32 -13.31 19.74
CA SER A 66 -6.57 -11.93 20.18
C SER A 66 -5.32 -11.08 19.95
N PRO A 67 -5.02 -10.68 18.68
CA PRO A 67 -3.84 -9.89 18.38
C PRO A 67 -3.89 -8.55 19.13
N ARG A 68 -2.74 -8.15 19.68
CA ARG A 68 -2.65 -6.91 20.44
C ARG A 68 -2.58 -5.71 19.51
N GLU A 69 -3.34 -4.69 19.84
CA GLU A 69 -3.29 -3.38 19.23
C GLU A 69 -2.50 -2.43 20.11
N TYR A 70 -1.67 -1.60 19.50
CA TYR A 70 -0.78 -0.67 20.16
C TYR A 70 -0.97 0.75 19.60
N TRP A 71 -0.46 1.76 20.30
CA TRP A 71 -0.47 3.14 19.86
C TRP A 71 -1.89 3.63 19.54
N ALA A 72 -2.75 3.63 20.57
CA ALA A 72 -4.16 3.98 20.44
C ALA A 72 -4.91 3.12 19.40
N ASN A 73 -4.55 1.84 19.31
CA ASN A 73 -5.15 0.85 18.42
C ASN A 73 -4.84 1.09 16.90
N MET A 74 -3.86 1.93 16.61
CA MET A 74 -3.47 2.22 15.21
C MET A 74 -2.59 1.14 14.59
N ILE A 75 -1.81 0.40 15.39
CA ILE A 75 -0.89 -0.64 14.93
C ILE A 75 -1.29 -1.98 15.53
N VAL A 76 -1.45 -2.98 14.70
CA VAL A 76 -1.74 -4.36 15.11
C VAL A 76 -0.50 -5.22 14.97
N ALA A 77 -0.22 -6.01 16.01
CA ALA A 77 0.85 -7.02 16.02
C ALA A 77 0.24 -8.40 15.80
N ASP A 78 0.12 -8.81 14.54
CA ASP A 78 -0.35 -10.14 14.14
C ASP A 78 0.56 -10.77 13.09
N GLY A 79 0.35 -12.06 12.81
CA GLY A 79 1.15 -12.80 11.84
C GLY A 79 1.09 -12.21 10.43
N PHE A 80 -0.07 -11.67 10.04
CA PHE A 80 -0.26 -11.02 8.74
C PHE A 80 0.59 -9.75 8.62
N THR A 81 0.60 -8.90 9.64
CA THR A 81 1.44 -7.68 9.71
C THR A 81 2.92 -8.02 9.55
N TYR A 82 3.44 -9.01 10.30
CA TYR A 82 4.85 -9.37 10.23
C TYR A 82 5.22 -9.99 8.88
N PHE A 83 4.38 -10.88 8.37
CA PHE A 83 4.59 -11.46 7.04
C PHE A 83 4.63 -10.39 5.95
N MET A 84 3.65 -9.51 5.90
CA MET A 84 3.57 -8.47 4.87
C MET A 84 4.70 -7.45 5.01
N ASN A 85 5.05 -7.00 6.22
CA ASN A 85 6.20 -6.12 6.43
C ASN A 85 7.50 -6.78 5.96
N GLY A 86 7.68 -8.08 6.21
CA GLY A 86 8.81 -8.85 5.70
C GLY A 86 8.89 -8.84 4.18
N VAL A 87 7.76 -9.08 3.50
CA VAL A 87 7.65 -9.03 2.03
C VAL A 87 7.98 -7.63 1.50
N LEU A 88 7.39 -6.58 2.09
CA LEU A 88 7.59 -5.19 1.64
C LEU A 88 9.05 -4.73 1.81
N LEU A 89 9.69 -5.09 2.93
CA LEU A 89 11.10 -4.76 3.18
C LEU A 89 12.03 -5.56 2.25
N ALA A 90 11.72 -6.82 1.96
CA ALA A 90 12.46 -7.61 0.97
C ALA A 90 12.37 -6.99 -0.44
N ILE A 91 11.17 -6.54 -0.85
CA ILE A 91 10.97 -5.82 -2.11
C ILE A 91 11.80 -4.53 -2.12
N ALA A 92 11.77 -3.74 -1.04
CA ALA A 92 12.55 -2.51 -0.94
C ALA A 92 14.06 -2.77 -1.05
N ALA A 93 14.58 -3.81 -0.38
CA ALA A 93 15.99 -4.20 -0.48
C ALA A 93 16.39 -4.56 -1.92
N LEU A 94 15.57 -5.36 -2.61
CA LEU A 94 15.80 -5.74 -4.01
C LEU A 94 15.77 -4.53 -4.94
N VAL A 95 14.84 -3.60 -4.73
CA VAL A 95 14.74 -2.36 -5.53
C VAL A 95 15.93 -1.45 -5.30
N ILE A 96 16.41 -1.30 -4.06
CA ILE A 96 17.61 -0.52 -3.73
C ILE A 96 18.83 -1.11 -4.46
N LEU A 97 19.00 -2.43 -4.43
CA LEU A 97 20.09 -3.11 -5.16
C LEU A 97 19.96 -2.92 -6.68
N LEU A 98 18.77 -3.12 -7.23
CA LEU A 98 18.51 -2.96 -8.67
C LEU A 98 18.73 -1.51 -9.14
N SER A 99 18.49 -0.53 -8.27
CA SER A 99 18.61 0.88 -8.59
C SER A 99 20.03 1.44 -8.50
N ALA A 100 20.96 0.75 -7.85
CA ALA A 100 22.29 1.29 -7.52
C ALA A 100 23.05 1.83 -8.75
N ASP A 101 23.19 1.03 -9.79
CA ASP A 101 23.88 1.45 -11.02
C ASP A 101 23.03 2.44 -11.84
N TYR A 102 21.71 2.29 -11.83
CA TYR A 102 20.81 3.20 -12.52
C TYR A 102 20.89 4.63 -11.95
N VAL A 103 20.81 4.76 -10.63
CA VAL A 103 20.92 6.05 -9.94
C VAL A 103 22.29 6.67 -10.17
N ALA A 104 23.37 5.87 -10.09
CA ALA A 104 24.73 6.32 -10.37
C ALA A 104 24.92 6.87 -11.79
N LYS A 105 24.21 6.34 -12.77
CA LYS A 105 24.33 6.70 -14.17
C LYS A 105 23.41 7.84 -14.59
N PHE A 106 22.15 7.81 -14.17
CA PHE A 106 21.08 8.67 -14.69
C PHE A 106 20.58 9.74 -13.72
N LEU A 107 20.80 9.56 -12.40
CA LEU A 107 20.33 10.47 -11.36
C LEU A 107 21.50 11.13 -10.60
N ARG A 108 22.56 11.50 -11.31
CA ARG A 108 23.71 12.18 -10.72
C ARG A 108 23.26 13.47 -10.04
N GLY A 109 23.46 13.56 -8.72
CA GLY A 109 23.06 14.70 -7.90
C GLY A 109 21.70 14.56 -7.20
N ALA A 110 20.96 13.47 -7.42
CA ALA A 110 19.69 13.16 -6.77
C ALA A 110 19.69 11.77 -6.09
N TYR A 111 20.84 11.37 -5.53
CA TYR A 111 20.97 10.08 -4.84
C TYR A 111 20.14 10.01 -3.58
N MET A 112 20.27 11.02 -2.73
CA MET A 112 19.54 11.10 -1.48
C MET A 112 18.04 11.09 -1.75
N GLU A 113 17.57 11.98 -2.63
CA GLU A 113 16.16 12.13 -2.94
C GLU A 113 15.53 10.83 -3.42
N PHE A 114 16.25 10.07 -4.26
CA PHE A 114 15.75 8.78 -4.75
C PHE A 114 15.55 7.78 -3.61
N TYR A 115 16.57 7.58 -2.77
CA TYR A 115 16.50 6.59 -1.69
C TYR A 115 15.54 7.00 -0.58
N GLU A 116 15.50 8.31 -0.25
CA GLU A 116 14.53 8.85 0.71
C GLU A 116 13.09 8.58 0.28
N ILE A 117 12.78 8.84 -0.98
CA ILE A 117 11.43 8.63 -1.49
C ILE A 117 11.09 7.15 -1.56
N VAL A 118 12.04 6.26 -1.91
CA VAL A 118 11.84 4.80 -1.84
C VAL A 118 11.54 4.34 -0.40
N LEU A 119 12.26 4.86 0.59
CA LEU A 119 12.00 4.56 2.00
C LEU A 119 10.65 5.13 2.45
N ALA A 120 10.26 6.33 2.01
CA ALA A 120 8.97 6.92 2.33
C ALA A 120 7.80 6.11 1.75
N VAL A 121 7.91 5.63 0.49
CA VAL A 121 6.94 4.68 -0.09
C VAL A 121 6.86 3.43 0.76
N THR A 122 8.01 2.87 1.14
CA THR A 122 8.09 1.63 1.94
C THR A 122 7.44 1.82 3.31
N LEU A 123 7.74 2.93 3.99
CA LEU A 123 7.16 3.26 5.29
C LEU A 123 5.62 3.41 5.20
N GLY A 124 5.12 4.11 4.17
CA GLY A 124 3.69 4.22 3.91
C GLY A 124 3.01 2.87 3.70
N MET A 125 3.63 1.99 2.91
CA MET A 125 3.16 0.61 2.70
C MET A 125 3.14 -0.19 4.01
N MET A 126 4.17 -0.06 4.85
CA MET A 126 4.23 -0.72 6.15
C MET A 126 3.11 -0.26 7.09
N PHE A 127 2.78 1.03 7.13
CA PHE A 127 1.64 1.51 7.91
C PHE A 127 0.30 0.98 7.38
N MET A 128 0.12 0.92 6.05
CA MET A 128 -1.10 0.33 5.45
C MET A 128 -1.37 -1.09 5.92
N VAL A 129 -0.35 -1.95 5.96
CA VAL A 129 -0.52 -3.37 6.28
C VAL A 129 -0.55 -3.64 7.78
N SER A 130 0.00 -2.73 8.58
CA SER A 130 0.11 -2.86 10.04
C SER A 130 -1.07 -2.27 10.80
N SER A 131 -2.12 -1.79 10.13
CA SER A 131 -3.23 -1.12 10.80
C SER A 131 -4.57 -1.83 10.63
N ARG A 132 -5.42 -1.68 11.64
CA ARG A 132 -6.86 -1.99 11.63
C ARG A 132 -7.71 -0.73 11.83
N ASP A 133 -7.13 0.43 11.61
CA ASP A 133 -7.81 1.72 11.63
C ASP A 133 -7.82 2.34 10.24
N LEU A 134 -9.00 2.74 9.75
CA LEU A 134 -9.19 3.26 8.39
C LEU A 134 -8.37 4.53 8.13
N ILE A 135 -8.21 5.41 9.14
CA ILE A 135 -7.46 6.65 8.98
C ILE A 135 -5.97 6.32 8.84
N THR A 136 -5.45 5.43 9.67
CA THR A 136 -4.04 5.01 9.59
C THR A 136 -3.73 4.30 8.26
N ILE A 137 -4.63 3.43 7.79
CA ILE A 137 -4.51 2.81 6.46
C ILE A 137 -4.48 3.90 5.37
N TYR A 138 -5.39 4.88 5.44
CA TYR A 138 -5.46 5.97 4.46
C TYR A 138 -4.20 6.85 4.48
N VAL A 139 -3.73 7.27 5.64
CA VAL A 139 -2.50 8.08 5.77
C VAL A 139 -1.27 7.32 5.25
N GLY A 140 -1.15 6.02 5.57
CA GLY A 140 -0.10 5.17 5.01
C GLY A 140 -0.19 5.06 3.48
N LEU A 141 -1.41 4.93 2.94
CA LEU A 141 -1.68 4.91 1.51
C LEU A 141 -1.28 6.24 0.85
N GLU A 142 -1.60 7.38 1.46
CA GLU A 142 -1.23 8.70 0.93
C GLU A 142 0.29 8.93 0.96
N LEU A 143 0.95 8.57 2.05
CA LEU A 143 2.41 8.65 2.15
C LEU A 143 3.08 7.85 1.02
N SER A 144 2.62 6.61 0.81
CA SER A 144 3.11 5.76 -0.28
C SER A 144 2.79 6.35 -1.66
N SER A 145 1.61 6.95 -1.84
CA SER A 145 1.12 7.45 -3.12
C SER A 145 1.84 8.71 -3.56
N ILE A 146 1.88 9.74 -2.71
CA ILE A 146 2.52 11.02 -3.01
C ILE A 146 4.00 10.78 -3.31
N SER A 147 4.66 9.95 -2.50
CA SER A 147 6.06 9.55 -2.74
C SER A 147 6.22 8.82 -4.08
N SER A 148 5.27 7.95 -4.46
CA SER A 148 5.29 7.26 -5.75
C SER A 148 5.10 8.21 -6.93
N TYR A 149 4.27 9.25 -6.81
CA TYR A 149 4.10 10.26 -7.87
C TYR A 149 5.41 10.99 -8.16
N ILE A 150 6.17 11.32 -7.11
CA ILE A 150 7.48 11.97 -7.23
C ILE A 150 8.49 11.01 -7.87
N LEU A 151 8.51 9.73 -7.48
CA LEU A 151 9.38 8.73 -8.08
C LEU A 151 9.10 8.53 -9.57
N ALA A 152 7.84 8.55 -9.99
CA ALA A 152 7.49 8.41 -11.41
C ALA A 152 8.07 9.55 -12.25
N GLY A 153 8.04 10.79 -11.73
CA GLY A 153 8.54 12.00 -12.38
C GLY A 153 9.99 12.38 -12.03
N ILE A 154 10.78 11.49 -11.44
CA ILE A 154 12.09 11.86 -10.89
C ILE A 154 13.13 12.27 -11.95
N LEU A 155 13.00 11.82 -13.19
CA LEU A 155 13.85 12.24 -14.30
C LEU A 155 13.36 13.59 -14.88
N ARG A 156 13.64 14.67 -14.18
CA ARG A 156 13.15 16.04 -14.47
C ARG A 156 13.39 16.52 -15.92
N LYS A 157 14.39 15.97 -16.62
CA LYS A 157 14.74 16.34 -17.99
C LYS A 157 14.11 15.42 -19.04
N ASP A 158 13.43 14.36 -18.61
CA ASP A 158 12.74 13.42 -19.52
C ASP A 158 11.25 13.77 -19.58
N PRO A 159 10.75 14.22 -20.75
CA PRO A 159 9.33 14.55 -20.92
C PRO A 159 8.38 13.39 -20.57
N LYS A 160 8.77 12.14 -20.89
CA LYS A 160 7.97 10.95 -20.56
C LYS A 160 7.86 10.72 -19.07
N SER A 161 8.94 10.93 -18.30
CA SER A 161 8.92 10.82 -16.86
C SER A 161 8.06 11.91 -16.22
N ASN A 162 8.16 13.15 -16.71
CA ASN A 162 7.32 14.26 -16.23
C ASN A 162 5.83 14.00 -16.52
N GLU A 163 5.51 13.51 -17.72
CA GLU A 163 4.13 13.13 -18.07
C GLU A 163 3.62 11.99 -17.19
N ALA A 164 4.44 10.96 -16.95
CA ALA A 164 4.11 9.85 -16.05
C ALA A 164 3.81 10.32 -14.64
N GLY A 165 4.67 11.17 -14.06
CA GLY A 165 4.47 11.73 -12.74
C GLY A 165 3.18 12.57 -12.65
N LEU A 166 2.93 13.43 -13.64
CA LEU A 166 1.75 14.29 -13.67
C LEU A 166 0.45 13.48 -13.84
N LYS A 167 0.41 12.51 -14.78
CA LYS A 167 -0.75 11.63 -14.97
C LYS A 167 -1.04 10.82 -13.70
N TYR A 168 0.00 10.29 -13.05
CA TYR A 168 -0.17 9.50 -11.84
C TYR A 168 -0.69 10.36 -10.69
N PHE A 169 -0.14 11.57 -10.52
CA PHE A 169 -0.60 12.53 -9.51
C PHE A 169 -2.07 12.93 -9.72
N LEU A 170 -2.45 13.39 -10.92
CA LEU A 170 -3.80 13.87 -11.18
C LEU A 170 -4.86 12.77 -11.01
N THR A 171 -4.63 11.62 -11.63
CA THR A 171 -5.59 10.49 -11.53
C THR A 171 -5.60 9.90 -10.12
N GLY A 172 -4.43 9.84 -9.46
CA GLY A 172 -4.29 9.33 -8.11
C GLY A 172 -4.98 10.22 -7.07
N SER A 173 -4.86 11.54 -7.19
CA SER A 173 -5.53 12.48 -6.27
C SER A 173 -7.05 12.36 -6.35
N VAL A 174 -7.62 12.18 -7.55
CA VAL A 174 -9.05 11.92 -7.71
C VAL A 174 -9.45 10.60 -7.07
N ALA A 175 -8.67 9.53 -7.29
CA ALA A 175 -8.95 8.23 -6.70
C ALA A 175 -8.85 8.24 -5.16
N SER A 176 -7.90 9.00 -4.61
CA SER A 176 -7.75 9.24 -3.18
C SER A 176 -8.95 9.98 -2.58
N ALA A 177 -9.44 11.01 -3.27
CA ALA A 177 -10.64 11.73 -2.84
C ALA A 177 -11.87 10.83 -2.83
N VAL A 178 -12.03 9.97 -3.85
CA VAL A 178 -13.10 8.97 -3.93
C VAL A 178 -12.99 7.97 -2.77
N LEU A 179 -11.79 7.46 -2.49
CA LEU A 179 -11.53 6.56 -1.36
C LEU A 179 -11.88 7.22 -0.03
N LEU A 180 -11.39 8.44 0.21
CA LEU A 180 -11.66 9.19 1.45
C LEU A 180 -13.14 9.46 1.64
N PHE A 181 -13.85 9.78 0.56
CA PHE A 181 -15.29 9.95 0.62
C PHE A 181 -16.00 8.63 1.00
N GLY A 182 -15.57 7.49 0.45
CA GLY A 182 -16.05 6.17 0.86
C GLY A 182 -15.81 5.89 2.34
N LEU A 183 -14.61 6.22 2.86
CA LEU A 183 -14.30 6.13 4.29
C LEU A 183 -15.22 7.00 5.14
N SER A 184 -15.51 8.23 4.71
CA SER A 184 -16.38 9.15 5.43
C SER A 184 -17.83 8.65 5.51
N LEU A 185 -18.34 8.02 4.44
CA LEU A 185 -19.67 7.41 4.43
C LEU A 185 -19.74 6.21 5.38
N LEU A 186 -18.69 5.39 5.41
CA LEU A 186 -18.60 4.25 6.31
C LEU A 186 -18.54 4.71 7.78
N PHE A 187 -17.71 5.72 8.08
CA PHE A 187 -17.67 6.35 9.39
C PHE A 187 -19.02 6.97 9.78
N GLY A 188 -19.65 7.70 8.88
CA GLY A 188 -20.98 8.30 9.12
C GLY A 188 -22.05 7.27 9.44
N ALA A 189 -21.94 6.06 8.89
CA ALA A 189 -22.86 4.97 9.16
C ALA A 189 -22.57 4.21 10.47
N THR A 190 -21.29 4.05 10.82
CA THR A 190 -20.85 3.18 11.94
C THR A 190 -20.39 3.93 13.17
N GLY A 191 -19.99 5.20 13.02
CA GLY A 191 -19.47 6.05 14.10
C GLY A 191 -18.04 5.72 14.54
N THR A 192 -17.33 4.83 13.81
CA THR A 192 -15.97 4.39 14.16
C THR A 192 -15.10 4.20 12.93
N THR A 193 -13.78 4.33 13.10
CA THR A 193 -12.77 4.07 12.07
C THR A 193 -12.06 2.73 12.26
N ARG A 194 -12.27 2.06 13.41
CA ARG A 194 -11.63 0.78 13.71
C ARG A 194 -12.39 -0.38 13.04
N LEU A 195 -11.68 -1.19 12.28
CA LEU A 195 -12.26 -2.31 11.53
C LEU A 195 -13.03 -3.31 12.40
N PRO A 196 -12.51 -3.75 13.57
CA PRO A 196 -13.27 -4.64 14.46
C PRO A 196 -14.57 -4.02 14.98
N ASP A 197 -14.56 -2.71 15.27
CA ASP A 197 -15.74 -2.01 15.77
C ASP A 197 -16.76 -1.76 14.65
N ILE A 198 -16.28 -1.53 13.42
CA ILE A 198 -17.13 -1.49 12.20
C ILE A 198 -17.82 -2.83 12.02
N ALA A 199 -17.08 -3.95 12.06
CA ALA A 199 -17.65 -5.28 11.94
C ALA A 199 -18.71 -5.55 13.03
N ALA A 200 -18.42 -5.19 14.28
CA ALA A 200 -19.35 -5.33 15.40
C ALA A 200 -20.61 -4.45 15.22
N ALA A 201 -20.44 -3.21 14.74
CA ALA A 201 -21.56 -2.31 14.45
C ALA A 201 -22.48 -2.87 13.37
N LEU A 202 -21.90 -3.40 12.29
CA LEU A 202 -22.63 -3.99 11.16
C LEU A 202 -23.32 -5.32 11.53
N ALA A 203 -22.77 -6.07 12.49
CA ALA A 203 -23.39 -7.29 13.04
C ALA A 203 -24.60 -7.01 13.96
N GLY A 204 -25.03 -5.75 14.08
CA GLY A 204 -26.18 -5.35 14.93
C GLY A 204 -25.78 -4.88 16.33
N GLY A 205 -24.48 -4.73 16.61
CA GLY A 205 -23.97 -4.26 17.91
C GLY A 205 -24.09 -2.76 18.14
N SER A 206 -24.43 -1.96 17.13
CA SER A 206 -24.57 -0.51 17.24
C SER A 206 -26.04 -0.08 17.35
N PRO A 207 -26.42 0.70 18.38
CA PRO A 207 -27.75 1.28 18.48
C PRO A 207 -28.10 2.17 17.28
N VAL A 208 -27.12 2.83 16.67
CA VAL A 208 -27.30 3.70 15.48
C VAL A 208 -27.68 2.87 14.28
N VAL A 209 -26.96 1.77 14.02
CA VAL A 209 -27.25 0.84 12.91
C VAL A 209 -28.58 0.14 13.13
N ALA A 210 -28.88 -0.28 14.37
CA ALA A 210 -30.14 -0.94 14.73
C ALA A 210 -31.35 0.01 14.59
N ALA A 211 -31.21 1.26 15.04
CA ALA A 211 -32.30 2.25 14.96
C ALA A 211 -32.60 2.72 13.54
N ALA A 212 -31.56 2.87 12.71
CA ALA A 212 -31.71 3.31 11.32
C ALA A 212 -32.15 2.18 10.36
N GLY A 213 -31.99 0.92 10.74
CA GLY A 213 -32.43 -0.25 9.98
C GLY A 213 -32.02 -0.21 8.52
N SER A 214 -32.96 -0.43 7.60
CA SER A 214 -32.70 -0.43 6.16
C SER A 214 -32.30 0.93 5.57
N ALA A 215 -32.54 2.03 6.28
CA ALA A 215 -32.20 3.38 5.78
C ALA A 215 -30.70 3.62 5.63
N LEU A 216 -29.86 2.95 6.41
CA LEU A 216 -28.39 3.03 6.28
C LEU A 216 -27.83 2.16 5.14
N THR A 217 -28.59 1.23 4.62
CA THR A 217 -28.10 0.29 3.57
C THR A 217 -27.58 1.02 2.32
N PRO A 218 -28.28 2.03 1.75
CA PRO A 218 -27.76 2.77 0.60
C PRO A 218 -26.44 3.50 0.91
N LEU A 219 -26.32 4.11 2.08
CA LEU A 219 -25.13 4.83 2.51
C LEU A 219 -23.91 3.88 2.62
N LEU A 220 -24.10 2.73 3.27
CA LEU A 220 -23.07 1.70 3.41
C LEU A 220 -22.65 1.13 2.07
N VAL A 221 -23.60 0.78 1.21
CA VAL A 221 -23.30 0.24 -0.14
C VAL A 221 -22.57 1.27 -0.99
N THR A 222 -23.00 2.53 -0.97
CA THR A 222 -22.31 3.61 -1.66
C THR A 222 -20.88 3.79 -1.13
N GLY A 223 -20.70 3.79 0.20
CA GLY A 223 -19.37 3.84 0.82
C GLY A 223 -18.47 2.68 0.38
N MET A 224 -18.99 1.46 0.36
CA MET A 224 -18.27 0.27 -0.12
C MET A 224 -17.83 0.41 -1.58
N VAL A 225 -18.72 0.86 -2.47
CA VAL A 225 -18.40 1.07 -3.90
C VAL A 225 -17.29 2.10 -4.08
N PHE A 226 -17.32 3.20 -3.33
CA PHE A 226 -16.26 4.20 -3.38
C PHE A 226 -14.92 3.68 -2.83
N LEU A 227 -14.95 2.91 -1.73
CA LEU A 227 -13.76 2.23 -1.24
C LEU A 227 -13.17 1.28 -2.29
N MET A 228 -14.02 0.47 -2.91
CA MET A 228 -13.62 -0.46 -3.97
C MET A 228 -13.02 0.29 -5.16
N GLY A 229 -13.62 1.41 -5.59
CA GLY A 229 -13.09 2.25 -6.67
C GLY A 229 -11.69 2.80 -6.37
N GLY A 230 -11.49 3.32 -5.16
CA GLY A 230 -10.18 3.83 -4.73
C GLY A 230 -9.12 2.74 -4.62
N PHE A 231 -9.45 1.60 -4.02
CA PHE A 231 -8.52 0.45 -3.96
C PHE A 231 -8.29 -0.19 -5.34
N ALA A 232 -9.30 -0.29 -6.21
CA ALA A 232 -9.15 -0.77 -7.58
C ALA A 232 -8.15 0.10 -8.36
N PHE A 233 -8.17 1.43 -8.16
CA PHE A 233 -7.15 2.32 -8.71
C PHE A 233 -5.75 1.95 -8.20
N LYS A 234 -5.57 1.72 -6.89
CA LYS A 234 -4.26 1.41 -6.29
C LYS A 234 -3.64 0.13 -6.83
N VAL A 235 -4.43 -0.91 -7.02
CA VAL A 235 -3.95 -2.17 -7.60
C VAL A 235 -3.95 -2.16 -9.12
N ALA A 236 -4.39 -1.06 -9.74
CA ALA A 236 -4.59 -0.91 -11.18
C ALA A 236 -5.55 -1.97 -11.77
N ALA A 237 -6.65 -2.27 -11.06
CA ALA A 237 -7.69 -3.16 -11.56
C ALA A 237 -8.66 -2.43 -12.50
N VAL A 238 -9.26 -3.16 -13.44
CA VAL A 238 -10.26 -2.63 -14.38
C VAL A 238 -11.54 -2.24 -13.61
N PRO A 239 -12.14 -1.06 -13.88
CA PRO A 239 -11.82 -0.10 -14.95
C PRO A 239 -10.76 0.97 -14.56
N MET A 240 -10.29 1.01 -13.33
CA MET A 240 -9.41 2.06 -12.79
C MET A 240 -7.91 1.88 -13.14
N HIS A 241 -7.58 1.13 -14.20
CA HIS A 241 -6.23 0.73 -14.59
C HIS A 241 -5.50 1.68 -15.55
N LEU A 242 -6.22 2.65 -16.14
CA LEU A 242 -5.74 3.42 -17.30
C LEU A 242 -4.44 4.20 -17.07
N TRP A 243 -4.12 4.52 -15.83
CA TRP A 243 -2.88 5.20 -15.46
C TRP A 243 -1.63 4.32 -15.59
N ALA A 244 -1.76 3.01 -15.35
CA ALA A 244 -0.62 2.13 -15.15
C ALA A 244 0.27 1.96 -16.41
N PRO A 245 -0.25 1.76 -17.64
CA PRO A 245 0.59 1.62 -18.82
C PRO A 245 1.45 2.85 -19.11
N ASP A 246 0.90 4.05 -18.97
CA ASP A 246 1.63 5.30 -19.25
C ASP A 246 2.66 5.60 -18.15
N VAL A 247 2.30 5.37 -16.90
CA VAL A 247 3.20 5.56 -15.75
C VAL A 247 4.36 4.57 -15.79
N TYR A 248 4.10 3.30 -16.11
CA TYR A 248 5.17 2.30 -16.21
C TYR A 248 6.11 2.55 -17.38
N GLU A 249 5.60 3.04 -18.51
CA GLU A 249 6.44 3.40 -19.66
C GLU A 249 7.35 4.58 -19.32
N GLY A 250 6.81 5.66 -18.72
CA GLY A 250 7.57 6.89 -18.49
C GLY A 250 8.46 6.86 -17.24
N SER A 251 8.17 6.01 -16.25
CA SER A 251 8.99 5.91 -15.03
C SER A 251 10.33 5.24 -15.28
N PRO A 252 11.38 5.55 -14.47
CA PRO A 252 12.64 4.80 -14.46
C PRO A 252 12.40 3.30 -14.25
N SER A 253 13.19 2.43 -14.91
CA SER A 253 12.99 0.98 -14.86
C SER A 253 13.00 0.40 -13.43
N PRO A 254 13.89 0.80 -12.50
CA PRO A 254 13.84 0.35 -11.11
C PRO A 254 12.56 0.79 -10.40
N VAL A 255 12.04 1.99 -10.72
CA VAL A 255 10.78 2.53 -10.16
C VAL A 255 9.59 1.74 -10.70
N THR A 256 9.59 1.43 -12.01
CA THR A 256 8.55 0.58 -12.61
C THR A 256 8.51 -0.81 -11.95
N ALA A 257 9.69 -1.42 -11.70
CA ALA A 257 9.79 -2.69 -10.99
C ALA A 257 9.22 -2.59 -9.57
N PHE A 258 9.52 -1.49 -8.85
CA PHE A 258 8.97 -1.24 -7.52
C PHE A 258 7.42 -1.12 -7.54
N PHE A 259 6.87 -0.33 -8.45
CA PHE A 259 5.42 -0.12 -8.57
C PHE A 259 4.65 -1.38 -8.97
N SER A 260 5.31 -2.29 -9.70
CA SER A 260 4.67 -3.53 -10.13
C SER A 260 4.42 -4.51 -8.98
N VAL A 261 5.17 -4.41 -7.87
CA VAL A 261 5.11 -5.35 -6.75
C VAL A 261 4.73 -4.67 -5.44
N GLY A 262 5.54 -3.70 -4.96
CA GLY A 262 5.42 -3.13 -3.62
C GLY A 262 4.05 -2.50 -3.32
N PRO A 263 3.69 -1.38 -3.96
CA PRO A 263 2.42 -0.70 -3.70
C PRO A 263 1.18 -1.58 -3.95
N LYS A 264 1.27 -2.53 -4.91
CA LYS A 264 0.17 -3.47 -5.18
C LYS A 264 0.02 -4.49 -4.04
N ALA A 265 1.12 -5.05 -3.55
CA ALA A 265 1.08 -5.98 -2.42
C ALA A 265 0.52 -5.31 -1.17
N ALA A 266 0.94 -4.08 -0.86
CA ALA A 266 0.41 -3.32 0.26
C ALA A 266 -1.08 -2.98 0.09
N ALA A 267 -1.50 -2.58 -1.12
CA ALA A 267 -2.91 -2.30 -1.40
C ALA A 267 -3.79 -3.55 -1.30
N MET A 268 -3.31 -4.71 -1.79
CA MET A 268 -4.01 -6.00 -1.60
C MET A 268 -4.14 -6.37 -0.12
N ALA A 269 -3.09 -6.16 0.67
CA ALA A 269 -3.16 -6.37 2.11
C ALA A 269 -4.18 -5.44 2.79
N ALA A 270 -4.23 -4.16 2.38
CA ALA A 270 -5.22 -3.22 2.89
C ALA A 270 -6.65 -3.60 2.47
N ILE A 271 -6.85 -4.09 1.24
CA ILE A 271 -8.14 -4.63 0.79
C ILE A 271 -8.59 -5.78 1.70
N LEU A 272 -7.70 -6.75 1.97
CA LEU A 272 -8.02 -7.86 2.88
C LEU A 272 -8.39 -7.35 4.28
N ARG A 273 -7.62 -6.40 4.84
CA ARG A 273 -7.96 -5.79 6.14
C ARG A 273 -9.34 -5.13 6.13
N VAL A 274 -9.61 -4.29 5.15
CA VAL A 274 -10.86 -3.52 5.10
C VAL A 274 -12.07 -4.41 4.81
N PHE A 275 -11.98 -5.28 3.80
CA PHE A 275 -13.13 -6.06 3.34
C PHE A 275 -13.35 -7.34 4.14
N VAL A 276 -12.30 -8.00 4.63
CA VAL A 276 -12.43 -9.22 5.43
C VAL A 276 -12.59 -8.89 6.92
N ASP A 277 -11.66 -8.10 7.50
CA ASP A 277 -11.72 -7.79 8.94
C ASP A 277 -12.83 -6.79 9.30
N GLY A 278 -13.14 -5.80 8.41
CA GLY A 278 -14.11 -4.74 8.68
C GLY A 278 -15.49 -4.98 8.10
N LEU A 279 -15.58 -5.45 6.86
CA LEU A 279 -16.82 -5.57 6.09
C LEU A 279 -17.24 -7.03 5.83
N GLY A 280 -16.55 -8.01 6.43
CA GLY A 280 -16.78 -9.45 6.27
C GLY A 280 -18.05 -9.98 6.97
N VAL A 281 -19.07 -9.13 7.15
CA VAL A 281 -20.31 -9.45 7.88
C VAL A 281 -21.48 -9.62 6.89
N VAL A 282 -22.28 -10.68 7.09
CA VAL A 282 -23.52 -10.90 6.34
C VAL A 282 -24.56 -9.82 6.70
N PRO A 283 -25.28 -9.22 5.73
CA PRO A 283 -25.33 -9.54 4.29
C PRO A 283 -24.35 -8.76 3.41
N TYR A 284 -23.45 -7.99 3.99
CA TYR A 284 -22.56 -7.07 3.22
C TYR A 284 -21.49 -7.81 2.44
N VAL A 285 -20.97 -8.92 2.97
CA VAL A 285 -19.96 -9.75 2.32
C VAL A 285 -20.43 -10.24 0.94
N GLU A 286 -21.68 -10.65 0.80
CA GLU A 286 -22.24 -11.13 -0.47
C GLU A 286 -22.26 -10.03 -1.55
N ARG A 287 -22.39 -8.77 -1.15
CA ARG A 287 -22.48 -7.63 -2.08
C ARG A 287 -21.12 -7.25 -2.64
N TRP A 288 -20.12 -7.07 -1.79
CA TRP A 288 -18.80 -6.63 -2.26
C TRP A 288 -18.05 -7.77 -2.96
N THR A 289 -18.26 -9.04 -2.56
CA THR A 289 -17.64 -10.20 -3.21
C THR A 289 -18.01 -10.28 -4.70
N VAL A 290 -19.28 -10.07 -5.05
CA VAL A 290 -19.72 -10.06 -6.46
C VAL A 290 -19.02 -8.96 -7.25
N ILE A 291 -18.88 -7.78 -6.68
CA ILE A 291 -18.20 -6.66 -7.36
C ILE A 291 -16.72 -6.98 -7.58
N TRP A 292 -16.02 -7.50 -6.55
CA TRP A 292 -14.61 -7.91 -6.71
C TRP A 292 -14.45 -9.05 -7.72
N ALA A 293 -15.36 -9.98 -7.77
CA ALA A 293 -15.35 -11.05 -8.77
C ALA A 293 -15.44 -10.51 -10.20
N VAL A 294 -16.33 -9.53 -10.45
CA VAL A 294 -16.47 -8.85 -11.75
C VAL A 294 -15.19 -8.06 -12.10
N ILE A 295 -14.66 -7.28 -11.16
CA ILE A 295 -13.41 -6.51 -11.32
C ILE A 295 -12.24 -7.45 -11.62
N SER A 296 -12.14 -8.57 -10.90
CA SER A 296 -11.12 -9.60 -11.09
C SER A 296 -11.21 -10.21 -12.49
N ALA A 297 -12.35 -10.70 -12.90
CA ALA A 297 -12.58 -11.28 -14.23
C ALA A 297 -12.27 -10.28 -15.37
N ALA A 298 -12.75 -9.04 -15.23
CA ALA A 298 -12.47 -7.98 -16.20
C ALA A 298 -10.97 -7.66 -16.29
N SER A 299 -10.27 -7.60 -15.15
CA SER A 299 -8.83 -7.32 -15.09
C SER A 299 -7.99 -8.43 -15.70
N MET A 300 -8.33 -9.69 -15.42
CA MET A 300 -7.66 -10.85 -16.02
C MET A 300 -7.85 -10.88 -17.54
N THR A 301 -9.07 -10.66 -18.01
CA THR A 301 -9.40 -10.72 -19.43
C THR A 301 -8.76 -9.56 -20.20
N LEU A 302 -9.04 -8.33 -19.79
CA LEU A 302 -8.55 -7.13 -20.51
C LEU A 302 -7.02 -7.05 -20.42
N GLY A 303 -6.45 -7.29 -19.23
CA GLY A 303 -5.00 -7.23 -19.04
C GLY A 303 -4.24 -8.18 -19.98
N ASN A 304 -4.67 -9.44 -20.10
CA ASN A 304 -4.02 -10.40 -20.99
C ASN A 304 -4.23 -10.07 -22.47
N LEU A 305 -5.45 -9.74 -22.89
CA LEU A 305 -5.75 -9.45 -24.29
C LEU A 305 -4.99 -8.22 -24.80
N VAL A 306 -4.93 -7.15 -24.00
CA VAL A 306 -4.24 -5.92 -24.41
C VAL A 306 -2.72 -6.08 -24.33
N ALA A 307 -2.19 -6.88 -23.37
CA ALA A 307 -0.75 -7.18 -23.29
C ALA A 307 -0.21 -7.78 -24.59
N LEU A 308 -0.96 -8.68 -25.25
CA LEU A 308 -0.58 -9.33 -26.50
C LEU A 308 -0.41 -8.36 -27.68
N GLN A 309 -1.04 -7.20 -27.62
CA GLN A 309 -1.02 -6.19 -28.69
C GLN A 309 0.06 -5.11 -28.48
N GLN A 310 0.81 -5.16 -27.38
CA GLN A 310 1.79 -4.12 -27.04
C GLN A 310 3.13 -4.38 -27.70
N ASN A 311 3.66 -3.35 -28.39
CA ASN A 311 5.02 -3.36 -28.95
C ASN A 311 6.07 -2.83 -27.94
N ASN A 312 5.66 -2.12 -26.89
CA ASN A 312 6.54 -1.60 -25.85
C ASN A 312 6.55 -2.57 -24.67
N ILE A 313 7.75 -3.06 -24.31
CA ILE A 313 7.89 -4.06 -23.24
C ILE A 313 7.40 -3.55 -21.88
N LYS A 314 7.62 -2.28 -21.54
CA LYS A 314 7.13 -1.70 -20.28
C LYS A 314 5.60 -1.63 -20.27
N ARG A 315 4.95 -1.27 -21.36
CA ARG A 315 3.49 -1.28 -21.48
C ARG A 315 2.94 -2.70 -21.44
N MET A 316 3.58 -3.64 -22.12
CA MET A 316 3.21 -5.06 -22.05
C MET A 316 3.27 -5.57 -20.62
N MET A 317 4.35 -5.27 -19.87
CA MET A 317 4.48 -5.65 -18.46
C MET A 317 3.47 -4.93 -17.56
N ALA A 318 3.07 -3.70 -17.89
CA ALA A 318 1.99 -3.00 -17.17
C ALA A 318 0.65 -3.73 -17.31
N TYR A 319 0.26 -4.12 -18.53
CA TYR A 319 -0.96 -4.90 -18.75
C TYR A 319 -0.88 -6.30 -18.13
N SER A 320 0.27 -6.96 -18.20
CA SER A 320 0.52 -8.20 -17.45
C SER A 320 0.32 -7.99 -15.95
N SER A 321 0.82 -6.89 -15.39
CA SER A 321 0.63 -6.55 -13.97
C SER A 321 -0.83 -6.25 -13.59
N ILE A 322 -1.66 -5.75 -14.55
CA ILE A 322 -3.11 -5.60 -14.38
C ILE A 322 -3.78 -6.98 -14.33
N ALA A 323 -3.40 -7.91 -15.21
CA ALA A 323 -3.90 -9.27 -15.18
C ALA A 323 -3.54 -9.99 -13.86
N GLN A 324 -2.29 -9.84 -13.38
CA GLN A 324 -1.84 -10.41 -12.11
C GLN A 324 -2.63 -9.85 -10.91
N ALA A 325 -2.94 -8.54 -10.92
CA ALA A 325 -3.82 -7.97 -9.90
C ALA A 325 -5.20 -8.64 -9.91
N GLY A 326 -5.74 -8.92 -11.10
CA GLY A 326 -6.98 -9.68 -11.25
C GLY A 326 -6.89 -11.09 -10.65
N TYR A 327 -5.79 -11.82 -10.87
CA TYR A 327 -5.59 -13.16 -10.29
C TYR A 327 -5.53 -13.13 -8.76
N ILE A 328 -4.86 -12.13 -8.18
CA ILE A 328 -4.77 -11.99 -6.72
C ILE A 328 -6.14 -11.63 -6.11
N LEU A 329 -6.94 -10.80 -6.81
CA LEU A 329 -8.29 -10.43 -6.36
C LEU A 329 -9.26 -11.62 -6.27
N VAL A 330 -8.98 -12.76 -6.90
CA VAL A 330 -9.76 -14.00 -6.69
C VAL A 330 -9.68 -14.49 -5.24
N GLY A 331 -8.58 -14.16 -4.53
CA GLY A 331 -8.37 -14.54 -3.13
C GLY A 331 -9.02 -13.60 -2.10
N VAL A 332 -9.69 -12.52 -2.55
CA VAL A 332 -10.45 -11.58 -1.71
C VAL A 332 -11.91 -11.99 -1.65
#